data_1319a200a6536202186b46f1d6403420
#
_entry.id   1319a200a6536202186b46f1d6403420
#
_cell.length_a   1.000
_cell.length_b   1.000
_cell.length_c   1.000
_cell.angle_alpha   90.00
_cell.angle_beta   90.00
_cell.angle_gamma   90.00
#
_symmetry.space_group_name_H-M   'P 1'
#
loop_
_entity.id
_entity.type
_entity.pdbx_description
1 polymer ?
#
loop_
_entity_poly.entity_id
_entity_poly.type
_entity_poly.pdbx_seq_one_letter_code
_entity_poly.pdbx_strand_id
1 'polypeptide(L)'
;MKISLVVLFILSFTSVSFSQEVIVKSSFENIEYVEDVEWYNDDIYCAGYSFKTKINDGNSSDAYLINYDTTLKAKWTLKISDEHSNIIYAIKRHKDKIYALVTQGKVQPSTQDVKLSLFIINLDGTIESKVAMGRTFSKHSNIAVSGENLIFGHTVSDGISYTSRSKSEIIKYNLDTKKMVKFVSSQYQPKPKKVLVNGSDIYLFGQYIHPDQINIMAYRKGKYSEISLKSKKTEYLLDSHIKDNTLTIMCVFPGVYGDMKKYLKYYYVNLNTKVINSVVIPYEKMGWSDVHFDTYSTGSLSWIIIEDKKTKTLKYALIDQSGKISKTLNYDLNNGNGYWENYIIDNGMLLNANSSSITLYKVEK
;
A
#
# COMPACT_ATOMS: atom_id res chain seq x y z
N MET A 1 20.27 -29.45 62.89
CA MET A 1 20.82 -28.52 61.94
C MET A 1 20.33 -28.92 60.56
N LYS A 2 19.30 -28.23 60.04
CA LYS A 2 18.71 -28.52 58.70
C LYS A 2 19.30 -27.53 57.70
N ILE A 3 20.05 -28.07 56.76
CA ILE A 3 20.60 -27.31 55.62
C ILE A 3 19.54 -27.27 54.53
N SER A 4 18.95 -26.11 54.32
CA SER A 4 18.05 -25.86 53.16
C SER A 4 18.89 -25.58 51.94
N LEU A 5 18.82 -26.45 50.96
CA LEU A 5 19.42 -26.27 49.63
C LEU A 5 18.48 -25.37 48.79
N VAL A 6 18.87 -24.11 48.58
CA VAL A 6 18.18 -23.21 47.63
C VAL A 6 18.75 -23.50 46.26
N VAL A 7 17.98 -24.17 45.42
CA VAL A 7 18.32 -24.34 43.99
C VAL A 7 17.89 -23.08 43.27
N LEU A 8 18.83 -22.25 42.89
CA LEU A 8 18.63 -21.06 42.05
C LEU A 8 18.51 -21.51 40.59
N PHE A 9 17.27 -21.56 40.08
CA PHE A 9 17.02 -21.74 38.66
C PHE A 9 17.31 -20.42 37.93
N ILE A 10 18.51 -20.31 37.38
CA ILE A 10 18.84 -19.25 36.41
C ILE A 10 18.22 -19.66 35.07
N LEU A 11 17.04 -19.15 34.77
CA LEU A 11 16.48 -19.16 33.45
C LEU A 11 17.29 -18.17 32.59
N SER A 12 18.34 -18.68 31.95
CA SER A 12 18.98 -17.96 30.87
C SER A 12 18.01 -17.89 29.68
N PHE A 13 17.35 -16.76 29.54
CA PHE A 13 16.71 -16.40 28.29
C PHE A 13 17.81 -16.17 27.26
N THR A 14 18.17 -17.22 26.56
CA THR A 14 18.90 -17.06 25.30
C THR A 14 17.92 -16.40 24.34
N SER A 15 18.11 -15.10 24.10
CA SER A 15 17.52 -14.43 22.98
C SER A 15 18.11 -15.09 21.73
N VAL A 16 17.35 -16.00 21.13
CA VAL A 16 17.66 -16.53 19.82
C VAL A 16 17.49 -15.37 18.84
N SER A 17 18.57 -14.72 18.51
CA SER A 17 18.59 -13.75 17.43
C SER A 17 18.51 -14.56 16.13
N PHE A 18 17.32 -14.63 15.54
CA PHE A 18 17.14 -15.17 14.20
C PHE A 18 17.78 -14.17 13.23
N SER A 19 18.90 -14.53 12.64
CA SER A 19 19.44 -13.82 11.50
C SER A 19 18.60 -14.17 10.28
N GLN A 20 18.00 -13.18 9.65
CA GLN A 20 17.36 -13.38 8.35
C GLN A 20 18.44 -13.54 7.28
N GLU A 21 18.31 -14.57 6.48
CA GLU A 21 19.18 -14.79 5.35
C GLU A 21 18.66 -13.98 4.15
N VAL A 22 19.50 -13.08 3.64
CA VAL A 22 19.27 -12.44 2.34
C VAL A 22 19.42 -13.53 1.29
N ILE A 23 18.32 -13.90 0.61
CA ILE A 23 18.38 -14.90 -0.46
C ILE A 23 19.03 -14.28 -1.68
N VAL A 24 18.53 -13.12 -2.08
CA VAL A 24 19.01 -12.41 -3.27
C VAL A 24 18.67 -10.92 -3.20
N LYS A 25 19.53 -10.10 -3.82
CA LYS A 25 19.36 -8.67 -4.00
C LYS A 25 19.68 -8.28 -5.42
N SER A 26 18.85 -7.43 -6.03
CA SER A 26 19.09 -6.82 -7.33
C SER A 26 18.92 -5.32 -7.25
N SER A 27 19.74 -4.56 -7.96
CA SER A 27 19.59 -3.12 -8.10
C SER A 27 18.68 -2.79 -9.28
N PHE A 28 17.91 -1.72 -9.17
CA PHE A 28 17.19 -1.18 -10.30
C PHE A 28 18.12 -0.32 -11.16
N GLU A 29 18.17 -0.63 -12.45
CA GLU A 29 18.93 0.21 -13.39
C GLU A 29 18.12 1.42 -13.86
N ASN A 30 16.77 1.33 -13.82
CA ASN A 30 15.89 2.27 -14.50
C ASN A 30 14.74 2.82 -13.64
N ILE A 31 14.59 2.38 -12.38
CA ILE A 31 13.53 2.86 -11.49
C ILE A 31 14.16 3.64 -10.33
N GLU A 32 13.78 4.90 -10.16
CA GLU A 32 14.14 5.72 -9.01
C GLU A 32 13.08 5.65 -7.90
N TYR A 33 11.81 5.44 -8.28
CA TYR A 33 10.68 5.39 -7.36
C TYR A 33 9.80 4.19 -7.68
N VAL A 34 9.71 3.26 -6.76
CA VAL A 34 8.79 2.11 -6.83
C VAL A 34 7.45 2.54 -6.25
N GLU A 35 6.38 2.42 -7.04
CA GLU A 35 5.02 2.78 -6.62
C GLU A 35 4.19 1.55 -6.24
N ASP A 36 4.42 0.41 -6.90
CA ASP A 36 3.68 -0.82 -6.62
C ASP A 36 4.51 -2.07 -6.97
N VAL A 37 4.28 -3.12 -6.21
CA VAL A 37 4.90 -4.43 -6.42
C VAL A 37 3.83 -5.50 -6.29
N GLU A 38 3.84 -6.46 -7.20
CA GLU A 38 2.96 -7.63 -7.15
C GLU A 38 3.77 -8.92 -7.30
N TRP A 39 3.56 -9.85 -6.40
CA TRP A 39 4.10 -11.20 -6.50
C TRP A 39 3.00 -12.17 -6.92
N TYR A 40 3.24 -12.90 -7.98
CA TYR A 40 2.30 -13.88 -8.50
C TYR A 40 3.03 -15.14 -8.96
N ASN A 41 2.89 -16.24 -8.24
CA ASN A 41 3.63 -17.48 -8.45
C ASN A 41 5.16 -17.22 -8.48
N ASP A 42 5.80 -17.53 -9.63
CA ASP A 42 7.25 -17.34 -9.83
C ASP A 42 7.60 -16.00 -10.48
N ASP A 43 6.64 -15.09 -10.59
CA ASP A 43 6.81 -13.77 -11.19
C ASP A 43 6.68 -12.67 -10.15
N ILE A 44 7.63 -11.73 -10.16
CA ILE A 44 7.61 -10.53 -9.35
C ILE A 44 7.58 -9.32 -10.29
N TYR A 45 6.51 -8.55 -10.20
CA TYR A 45 6.30 -7.36 -11.00
C TYR A 45 6.59 -6.13 -10.15
N CYS A 46 7.51 -5.26 -10.61
CA CYS A 46 7.80 -3.98 -9.99
C CYS A 46 7.41 -2.85 -10.95
N ALA A 47 6.60 -1.93 -10.46
CA ALA A 47 6.16 -0.76 -11.21
C ALA A 47 6.60 0.53 -10.54
N GLY A 48 6.94 1.53 -11.35
CA GLY A 48 7.36 2.81 -10.84
C GLY A 48 7.78 3.77 -11.94
N TYR A 49 8.65 4.71 -11.60
CA TYR A 49 9.12 5.72 -12.55
C TYR A 49 10.53 6.21 -12.23
N SER A 50 11.15 6.86 -13.21
CA SER A 50 12.42 7.60 -13.07
C SER A 50 12.28 8.98 -13.70
N PHE A 51 12.86 9.98 -13.08
CA PHE A 51 12.89 11.32 -13.67
C PHE A 51 13.81 11.35 -14.89
N LYS A 52 13.32 11.96 -15.97
CA LYS A 52 14.19 12.37 -17.07
C LYS A 52 15.07 13.52 -16.58
N THR A 53 16.32 13.56 -17.04
CA THR A 53 17.25 14.65 -16.77
C THR A 53 16.54 16.00 -16.88
N LYS A 54 16.72 16.85 -15.88
CA LYS A 54 16.10 18.19 -15.75
C LYS A 54 16.12 18.96 -17.06
N ILE A 55 14.99 18.97 -17.72
CA ILE A 55 14.73 19.93 -18.78
C ILE A 55 14.16 21.16 -18.09
N ASN A 56 14.56 22.37 -18.48
CA ASN A 56 14.26 23.64 -17.82
C ASN A 56 12.77 23.98 -17.62
N ASP A 57 11.84 23.16 -18.13
CA ASP A 57 10.40 23.44 -18.18
C ASP A 57 9.49 22.47 -17.40
N GLY A 58 10.04 21.67 -16.51
CA GLY A 58 9.25 20.78 -15.67
C GLY A 58 9.83 19.37 -15.57
N ASN A 59 9.53 18.69 -14.48
CA ASN A 59 9.95 17.31 -14.28
C ASN A 59 9.12 16.39 -15.18
N SER A 60 9.72 15.83 -16.22
CA SER A 60 9.14 14.70 -16.94
C SER A 60 9.68 13.39 -16.37
N SER A 61 8.90 12.33 -16.42
CA SER A 61 9.30 11.01 -15.96
C SER A 61 8.95 9.93 -16.97
N ASP A 62 9.73 8.87 -16.98
CA ASP A 62 9.43 7.64 -17.68
C ASP A 62 8.88 6.63 -16.68
N ALA A 63 7.81 5.93 -17.04
CA ALA A 63 7.29 4.84 -16.26
C ALA A 63 7.92 3.51 -16.68
N TYR A 64 8.12 2.65 -15.71
CA TYR A 64 8.71 1.34 -15.90
C TYR A 64 7.86 0.26 -15.23
N LEU A 65 7.74 -0.89 -15.92
CA LEU A 65 7.26 -2.13 -15.36
C LEU A 65 8.30 -3.21 -15.66
N ILE A 66 8.80 -3.86 -14.61
CA ILE A 66 9.83 -4.89 -14.73
C ILE A 66 9.26 -6.19 -14.15
N ASN A 67 9.40 -7.27 -14.91
CA ASN A 67 9.14 -8.61 -14.42
C ASN A 67 10.45 -9.29 -14.04
N TYR A 68 10.53 -9.80 -12.81
CA TYR A 68 11.63 -10.58 -12.27
C TYR A 68 11.19 -12.03 -12.03
N ASP A 69 12.12 -12.95 -12.10
CA ASP A 69 11.96 -14.27 -11.50
C ASP A 69 12.24 -14.24 -9.99
N THR A 70 12.06 -15.38 -9.32
CA THR A 70 12.32 -15.52 -7.87
C THR A 70 13.81 -15.42 -7.50
N THR A 71 14.72 -15.40 -8.46
CA THR A 71 16.14 -15.09 -8.27
C THR A 71 16.45 -13.61 -8.49
N LEU A 72 15.43 -12.79 -8.67
CA LEU A 72 15.49 -11.36 -8.98
C LEU A 72 16.26 -11.04 -10.27
N LYS A 73 16.28 -11.95 -11.21
CA LYS A 73 16.76 -11.71 -12.57
C LYS A 73 15.60 -11.16 -13.41
N ALA A 74 15.82 -10.02 -14.05
CA ALA A 74 14.82 -9.43 -14.93
C ALA A 74 14.56 -10.33 -16.14
N LYS A 75 13.30 -10.71 -16.34
CA LYS A 75 12.81 -11.43 -17.53
C LYS A 75 12.58 -10.47 -18.68
N TRP A 76 11.98 -9.33 -18.38
CA TRP A 76 11.73 -8.24 -19.33
C TRP A 76 11.49 -6.90 -18.60
N THR A 77 11.65 -5.83 -19.35
CA THR A 77 11.40 -4.46 -18.90
C THR A 77 10.54 -3.73 -19.93
N LEU A 78 9.40 -3.21 -19.52
CA LEU A 78 8.58 -2.31 -20.30
C LEU A 78 8.85 -0.87 -19.86
N LYS A 79 9.16 -0.01 -20.82
CA LYS A 79 9.28 1.45 -20.63
C LYS A 79 8.12 2.15 -21.32
N ILE A 80 7.42 3.04 -20.60
CA ILE A 80 6.41 3.94 -21.14
C ILE A 80 7.00 5.34 -21.09
N SER A 81 7.29 5.89 -22.27
CA SER A 81 7.97 7.16 -22.44
C SER A 81 7.32 7.95 -23.55
N ASP A 82 7.03 9.23 -23.29
CA ASP A 82 6.61 10.22 -24.25
C ASP A 82 7.18 11.60 -23.85
N GLU A 83 6.73 12.68 -24.43
CA GLU A 83 7.16 14.03 -24.08
C GLU A 83 6.65 14.52 -22.70
N HIS A 84 5.77 13.74 -22.06
CA HIS A 84 5.13 14.07 -20.78
C HIS A 84 5.69 13.23 -19.63
N SER A 85 5.22 13.53 -18.44
CA SER A 85 5.46 12.68 -17.27
C SER A 85 4.56 11.45 -17.30
N ASN A 86 5.18 10.27 -17.17
CA ASN A 86 4.50 9.00 -17.10
C ASN A 86 4.82 8.34 -15.75
N ILE A 87 3.79 7.88 -15.05
CA ILE A 87 3.94 7.20 -13.75
C ILE A 87 2.98 6.02 -13.71
N ILE A 88 3.47 4.83 -13.41
CA ILE A 88 2.64 3.67 -13.07
C ILE A 88 2.43 3.69 -11.57
N TYR A 89 1.19 3.81 -11.12
CA TYR A 89 0.84 3.88 -9.69
C TYR A 89 0.35 2.58 -9.10
N ALA A 90 -0.25 1.73 -9.91
CA ALA A 90 -0.76 0.45 -9.45
C ALA A 90 -0.73 -0.56 -10.58
N ILE A 91 -0.45 -1.79 -10.22
CA ILE A 91 -0.49 -2.94 -11.13
C ILE A 91 -1.37 -4.04 -10.56
N LYS A 92 -1.91 -4.86 -11.44
CA LYS A 92 -2.62 -6.08 -11.06
C LYS A 92 -2.50 -7.13 -12.13
N ARG A 93 -1.93 -8.28 -11.77
CA ARG A 93 -2.01 -9.46 -12.62
C ARG A 93 -3.36 -10.14 -12.43
N HIS A 94 -4.03 -10.40 -13.54
CA HIS A 94 -5.26 -11.18 -13.55
C HIS A 94 -5.30 -12.05 -14.82
N LYS A 95 -5.46 -13.36 -14.64
CA LYS A 95 -5.38 -14.37 -15.71
C LYS A 95 -4.02 -14.28 -16.45
N ASP A 96 -4.06 -14.04 -17.75
CA ASP A 96 -2.92 -13.97 -18.67
C ASP A 96 -2.47 -12.52 -18.99
N LYS A 97 -2.95 -11.55 -18.23
CA LYS A 97 -2.66 -10.12 -18.44
C LYS A 97 -2.19 -9.43 -17.17
N ILE A 98 -1.47 -8.34 -17.39
CA ILE A 98 -1.12 -7.36 -16.37
C ILE A 98 -1.87 -6.07 -16.69
N TYR A 99 -2.51 -5.51 -15.69
CA TYR A 99 -3.26 -4.26 -15.77
C TYR A 99 -2.50 -3.20 -15.00
N ALA A 100 -2.15 -2.09 -15.65
CA ALA A 100 -1.40 -1.01 -15.04
C ALA A 100 -2.17 0.31 -15.13
N LEU A 101 -2.34 0.98 -13.99
CA LEU A 101 -2.85 2.34 -13.92
C LEU A 101 -1.71 3.32 -14.14
N VAL A 102 -1.77 4.05 -15.25
CA VAL A 102 -0.73 4.98 -15.67
C VAL A 102 -1.29 6.38 -15.76
N THR A 103 -0.63 7.32 -15.10
CA THR A 103 -0.90 8.74 -15.33
C THR A 103 0.06 9.29 -16.36
N GLN A 104 -0.46 10.13 -17.23
CA GLN A 104 0.29 10.79 -18.30
C GLN A 104 -0.12 12.26 -18.37
N GLY A 105 0.83 13.17 -18.36
CA GLY A 105 0.51 14.59 -18.47
C GLY A 105 1.67 15.51 -18.14
N LYS A 106 1.46 16.79 -18.40
CA LYS A 106 2.43 17.84 -18.04
C LYS A 106 2.28 18.12 -16.53
N VAL A 107 3.36 17.92 -15.78
CA VAL A 107 3.42 18.35 -14.39
C VAL A 107 3.74 19.85 -14.38
N GLN A 108 2.73 20.67 -14.61
CA GLN A 108 2.84 22.12 -14.37
C GLN A 108 2.05 22.49 -13.11
N PRO A 109 2.56 23.40 -12.27
CA PRO A 109 1.90 23.79 -11.04
C PRO A 109 0.50 24.38 -11.22
N SER A 110 0.17 24.90 -12.40
CA SER A 110 -1.05 25.66 -12.66
C SER A 110 -2.08 24.97 -13.57
N THR A 111 -1.70 23.93 -14.31
CA THR A 111 -2.63 23.26 -15.25
C THR A 111 -2.38 21.77 -15.21
N GLN A 112 -3.13 21.06 -14.37
CA GLN A 112 -2.99 19.61 -14.25
C GLN A 112 -3.86 18.92 -15.27
N ASP A 113 -3.40 18.85 -16.50
CA ASP A 113 -4.00 17.98 -17.52
C ASP A 113 -3.37 16.59 -17.46
N VAL A 114 -3.55 15.93 -16.32
CA VAL A 114 -3.07 14.57 -16.11
C VAL A 114 -4.17 13.60 -16.50
N LYS A 115 -3.90 12.75 -17.47
CA LYS A 115 -4.80 11.70 -17.96
C LYS A 115 -4.50 10.40 -17.22
N LEU A 116 -5.54 9.73 -16.76
CA LEU A 116 -5.47 8.36 -16.26
C LEU A 116 -5.79 7.40 -17.39
N SER A 117 -4.95 6.41 -17.55
CA SER A 117 -5.12 5.33 -18.52
C SER A 117 -4.91 3.98 -17.86
N LEU A 118 -5.68 2.99 -18.29
CA LEU A 118 -5.45 1.58 -17.99
C LEU A 118 -4.69 0.97 -19.16
N PHE A 119 -3.49 0.49 -18.91
CA PHE A 119 -2.72 -0.29 -19.88
C PHE A 119 -2.99 -1.76 -19.63
N ILE A 120 -3.28 -2.49 -20.71
CA ILE A 120 -3.42 -3.94 -20.73
C ILE A 120 -2.16 -4.48 -21.38
N ILE A 121 -1.41 -5.27 -20.62
CA ILE A 121 -0.06 -5.71 -20.95
C ILE A 121 -0.04 -7.24 -20.96
N ASN A 122 0.55 -7.82 -21.98
CA ASN A 122 0.78 -9.25 -22.06
C ASN A 122 1.86 -9.70 -21.07
N LEU A 123 1.92 -10.99 -20.75
CA LEU A 123 2.92 -11.53 -19.82
C LEU A 123 4.36 -11.46 -20.36
N ASP A 124 4.53 -11.23 -21.66
CA ASP A 124 5.83 -10.99 -22.31
C ASP A 124 6.28 -9.51 -22.24
N GLY A 125 5.47 -8.64 -21.61
CA GLY A 125 5.76 -7.22 -21.48
C GLY A 125 5.27 -6.35 -22.64
N THR A 126 4.64 -6.91 -23.67
CA THR A 126 4.09 -6.13 -24.79
C THR A 126 2.76 -5.48 -24.40
N ILE A 127 2.55 -4.23 -24.82
CA ILE A 127 1.28 -3.54 -24.61
C ILE A 127 0.25 -4.04 -25.63
N GLU A 128 -0.82 -4.66 -25.14
CA GLU A 128 -1.95 -5.07 -25.98
C GLU A 128 -2.85 -3.88 -26.32
N SER A 129 -3.22 -3.12 -25.31
CA SER A 129 -4.13 -1.98 -25.50
C SER A 129 -4.01 -0.95 -24.37
N LYS A 130 -4.56 0.23 -24.65
CA LYS A 130 -4.66 1.35 -23.72
C LYS A 130 -6.09 1.87 -23.68
N VAL A 131 -6.67 1.97 -22.49
CA VAL A 131 -8.03 2.46 -22.29
C VAL A 131 -7.99 3.76 -21.50
N ALA A 132 -8.55 4.84 -22.05
CA ALA A 132 -8.64 6.11 -21.35
C ALA A 132 -9.68 6.02 -20.22
N MET A 133 -9.28 6.35 -18.99
CA MET A 133 -10.13 6.32 -17.81
C MET A 133 -10.68 7.70 -17.43
N GLY A 134 -10.05 8.76 -17.91
CA GLY A 134 -10.45 10.14 -17.67
C GLY A 134 -9.29 11.02 -17.20
N ARG A 135 -9.62 12.18 -16.66
CA ARG A 135 -8.65 13.09 -16.04
C ARG A 135 -8.53 12.75 -14.56
N THR A 136 -7.35 12.93 -14.02
CA THR A 136 -7.08 12.68 -12.60
C THR A 136 -6.23 13.80 -12.02
N PHE A 137 -6.32 13.97 -10.72
CA PHE A 137 -5.62 15.03 -10.01
C PHE A 137 -4.53 14.55 -9.05
N SER A 138 -4.58 13.29 -8.62
CA SER A 138 -3.65 12.80 -7.58
C SER A 138 -3.55 11.29 -7.53
N LYS A 139 -2.98 10.80 -6.45
CA LYS A 139 -2.79 9.37 -6.17
C LYS A 139 -4.05 8.54 -6.40
N HIS A 140 -3.83 7.30 -6.76
CA HIS A 140 -4.83 6.29 -7.05
C HIS A 140 -4.79 5.23 -5.95
N SER A 141 -5.85 4.43 -5.85
CA SER A 141 -5.82 3.20 -5.06
C SER A 141 -5.10 2.07 -5.82
N ASN A 142 -4.89 0.95 -5.14
CA ASN A 142 -4.60 -0.33 -5.79
C ASN A 142 -5.73 -0.70 -6.78
N ILE A 143 -5.46 -1.69 -7.63
CA ILE A 143 -6.47 -2.35 -8.46
C ILE A 143 -6.97 -3.59 -7.71
N ALA A 144 -8.28 -3.68 -7.48
CA ALA A 144 -8.94 -4.89 -7.03
C ALA A 144 -9.63 -5.60 -8.19
N VAL A 145 -9.79 -6.92 -8.06
CA VAL A 145 -10.45 -7.75 -9.08
C VAL A 145 -11.68 -8.41 -8.46
N SER A 146 -12.79 -8.40 -9.20
CA SER A 146 -14.01 -9.13 -8.85
C SER A 146 -14.63 -9.75 -10.10
N GLY A 147 -14.43 -11.05 -10.28
CA GLY A 147 -14.75 -11.73 -11.55
C GLY A 147 -14.03 -11.05 -12.70
N GLU A 148 -14.78 -10.68 -13.73
CA GLU A 148 -14.27 -9.98 -14.90
C GLU A 148 -14.23 -8.44 -14.73
N ASN A 149 -14.20 -7.94 -13.50
CA ASN A 149 -14.17 -6.51 -13.27
C ASN A 149 -12.89 -6.09 -12.57
N LEU A 150 -12.22 -5.09 -13.12
CA LEU A 150 -11.20 -4.31 -12.44
C LEU A 150 -11.87 -3.14 -11.73
N ILE A 151 -11.46 -2.91 -10.49
CA ILE A 151 -12.06 -1.88 -9.64
C ILE A 151 -10.93 -1.10 -8.99
N PHE A 152 -10.97 0.22 -9.12
CA PHE A 152 -9.99 1.12 -8.53
C PHE A 152 -10.59 2.49 -8.24
N GLY A 153 -9.95 3.23 -7.37
CA GLY A 153 -10.34 4.59 -7.01
C GLY A 153 -9.34 5.63 -7.48
N HIS A 154 -9.83 6.78 -7.88
CA HIS A 154 -8.99 7.94 -8.15
C HIS A 154 -9.67 9.25 -7.74
N THR A 155 -8.94 10.35 -7.80
CA THR A 155 -9.47 11.67 -7.47
C THR A 155 -9.77 12.43 -8.74
N VAL A 156 -10.97 13.00 -8.82
CA VAL A 156 -11.42 13.90 -9.88
C VAL A 156 -11.51 15.31 -9.31
N SER A 157 -10.98 16.29 -10.03
CA SER A 157 -11.09 17.71 -9.66
C SER A 157 -12.10 18.41 -10.56
N ASP A 158 -12.95 19.21 -9.96
CA ASP A 158 -13.90 20.07 -10.68
C ASP A 158 -13.25 21.41 -11.14
N GLY A 159 -11.96 21.65 -10.87
CA GLY A 159 -11.36 22.96 -11.15
C GLY A 159 -9.86 23.08 -10.87
N ILE A 160 -9.35 24.25 -11.14
CA ILE A 160 -7.96 24.64 -11.34
C ILE A 160 -7.11 24.72 -10.05
N SER A 161 -7.66 24.47 -8.86
CA SER A 161 -6.99 24.75 -7.60
C SER A 161 -6.78 23.51 -6.74
N TYR A 162 -5.59 23.36 -6.15
CA TYR A 162 -5.23 22.34 -5.16
C TYR A 162 -6.13 22.27 -3.90
N THR A 163 -6.84 23.35 -3.63
CA THR A 163 -7.68 23.50 -2.42
C THR A 163 -9.16 23.27 -2.70
N SER A 164 -9.58 23.17 -3.94
CA SER A 164 -10.98 23.05 -4.30
C SER A 164 -11.41 21.60 -4.50
N ARG A 165 -12.29 21.16 -3.65
CA ARG A 165 -13.36 20.20 -3.82
C ARG A 165 -13.08 19.01 -4.77
N SER A 166 -11.97 18.28 -4.54
CA SER A 166 -11.78 17.03 -5.25
C SER A 166 -12.74 15.96 -4.71
N LYS A 167 -13.31 15.21 -5.63
CA LYS A 167 -14.17 14.06 -5.32
C LYS A 167 -13.43 12.78 -5.59
N SER A 168 -13.68 11.74 -4.80
CA SER A 168 -13.22 10.40 -5.11
C SER A 168 -14.20 9.74 -6.08
N GLU A 169 -13.65 9.07 -7.05
CA GLU A 169 -14.40 8.27 -8.01
C GLU A 169 -13.93 6.81 -7.92
N ILE A 170 -14.88 5.87 -7.87
CA ILE A 170 -14.62 4.45 -8.08
C ILE A 170 -14.91 4.15 -9.54
N ILE A 171 -13.95 3.55 -10.23
CA ILE A 171 -14.14 3.01 -11.57
C ILE A 171 -14.28 1.50 -11.47
N LYS A 172 -15.31 0.97 -12.11
CA LYS A 172 -15.49 -0.45 -12.38
C LYS A 172 -15.42 -0.66 -13.88
N TYR A 173 -14.38 -1.35 -14.34
CA TYR A 173 -14.16 -1.67 -15.75
C TYR A 173 -14.32 -3.17 -15.97
N ASN A 174 -15.26 -3.55 -16.83
CA ASN A 174 -15.51 -4.95 -17.18
C ASN A 174 -14.63 -5.38 -18.34
N LEU A 175 -13.86 -6.45 -18.14
CA LEU A 175 -12.84 -6.94 -19.09
C LEU A 175 -13.44 -7.55 -20.35
N ASP A 176 -14.60 -8.21 -20.25
CA ASP A 176 -15.25 -8.85 -21.40
C ASP A 176 -15.99 -7.85 -22.27
N THR A 177 -16.86 -7.07 -21.60
CA THR A 177 -17.74 -6.12 -22.32
C THR A 177 -17.06 -4.79 -22.64
N LYS A 178 -15.86 -4.53 -22.09
CA LYS A 178 -15.14 -3.26 -22.17
C LYS A 178 -15.94 -2.05 -21.63
N LYS A 179 -16.98 -2.31 -20.87
CA LYS A 179 -17.84 -1.26 -20.29
C LYS A 179 -17.22 -0.71 -18.99
N MET A 180 -17.31 0.59 -18.86
CA MET A 180 -16.87 1.33 -17.69
C MET A 180 -18.07 1.93 -16.95
N VAL A 181 -18.14 1.72 -15.64
CA VAL A 181 -19.12 2.34 -14.74
C VAL A 181 -18.34 3.16 -13.70
N LYS A 182 -18.81 4.38 -13.45
CA LYS A 182 -18.21 5.33 -12.54
C LYS A 182 -19.15 5.66 -11.38
N PHE A 183 -18.62 5.65 -10.17
CA PHE A 183 -19.33 6.02 -8.95
C PHE A 183 -18.59 7.16 -8.28
N VAL A 184 -19.19 8.34 -8.26
CA VAL A 184 -18.57 9.56 -7.71
C VAL A 184 -19.09 9.81 -6.30
N SER A 185 -18.19 10.18 -5.38
CA SER A 185 -18.59 10.59 -4.04
C SER A 185 -19.43 11.86 -4.06
N SER A 186 -20.44 11.94 -3.19
CA SER A 186 -21.28 13.13 -3.04
C SER A 186 -20.56 14.27 -2.30
N GLN A 187 -19.55 13.93 -1.52
CA GLN A 187 -18.81 14.85 -0.66
C GLN A 187 -17.31 14.82 -0.95
N TYR A 188 -16.57 15.81 -0.44
CA TYR A 188 -15.12 15.82 -0.44
C TYR A 188 -14.59 14.56 0.25
N GLN A 189 -13.80 13.79 -0.47
CA GLN A 189 -13.13 12.61 0.05
C GLN A 189 -11.62 12.80 -0.04
N PRO A 190 -10.87 12.36 0.98
CA PRO A 190 -9.42 12.36 0.90
C PRO A 190 -8.92 11.46 -0.22
N LYS A 191 -7.69 11.70 -0.65
CA LYS A 191 -7.04 10.96 -1.73
C LYS A 191 -7.22 9.45 -1.58
N PRO A 192 -7.72 8.74 -2.60
CA PRO A 192 -7.86 7.29 -2.57
C PRO A 192 -6.52 6.61 -2.27
N LYS A 193 -6.53 5.65 -1.36
CA LYS A 193 -5.37 4.83 -1.05
C LYS A 193 -5.61 3.35 -1.34
N LYS A 194 -6.79 2.85 -0.96
CA LYS A 194 -7.06 1.42 -1.11
C LYS A 194 -8.52 1.19 -1.50
N VAL A 195 -8.72 0.23 -2.40
CA VAL A 195 -10.03 -0.32 -2.73
C VAL A 195 -10.07 -1.79 -2.32
N LEU A 196 -11.18 -2.19 -1.70
CA LEU A 196 -11.48 -3.58 -1.35
C LEU A 196 -12.80 -4.01 -1.94
N VAL A 197 -12.92 -5.29 -2.23
CA VAL A 197 -14.13 -5.89 -2.77
C VAL A 197 -14.55 -7.07 -1.90
N ASN A 198 -15.84 -7.16 -1.59
CA ASN A 198 -16.45 -8.29 -0.91
C ASN A 198 -17.70 -8.71 -1.67
N GLY A 199 -17.59 -9.74 -2.50
CA GLY A 199 -18.65 -10.11 -3.44
C GLY A 199 -18.93 -8.98 -4.44
N SER A 200 -20.14 -8.42 -4.40
CA SER A 200 -20.54 -7.27 -5.22
C SER A 200 -20.29 -5.91 -4.55
N ASP A 201 -19.94 -5.91 -3.28
CA ASP A 201 -19.75 -4.69 -2.50
C ASP A 201 -18.35 -4.14 -2.67
N ILE A 202 -18.21 -2.84 -2.84
CA ILE A 202 -16.95 -2.14 -3.10
C ILE A 202 -16.76 -1.10 -1.99
N TYR A 203 -15.54 -1.03 -1.45
CA TYR A 203 -15.14 -0.09 -0.41
C TYR A 203 -13.91 0.66 -0.85
N LEU A 204 -13.97 1.99 -0.88
CA LEU A 204 -12.84 2.87 -1.19
C LEU A 204 -12.44 3.65 0.06
N PHE A 205 -11.17 3.60 0.37
CA PHE A 205 -10.55 4.25 1.51
C PHE A 205 -9.71 5.43 1.06
N GLY A 206 -9.82 6.54 1.78
CA GLY A 206 -8.89 7.66 1.65
C GLY A 206 -7.60 7.43 2.44
N GLN A 207 -6.60 8.25 2.16
CA GLN A 207 -5.29 8.18 2.83
C GLN A 207 -5.35 8.52 4.32
N TYR A 208 -6.32 9.34 4.73
CA TYR A 208 -6.45 9.84 6.09
C TYR A 208 -7.83 9.57 6.65
N ILE A 209 -7.89 9.40 7.96
CA ILE A 209 -9.12 9.47 8.74
C ILE A 209 -9.08 10.79 9.52
N HIS A 210 -9.95 11.72 9.16
CA HIS A 210 -10.08 13.01 9.82
C HIS A 210 -11.16 12.97 10.91
N PRO A 211 -11.07 13.83 11.94
CA PRO A 211 -12.16 14.01 12.88
C PRO A 211 -13.45 14.42 12.17
N ASP A 212 -14.55 13.78 12.53
CA ASP A 212 -15.91 14.07 12.03
C ASP A 212 -16.11 14.03 10.51
N GLN A 213 -15.18 13.39 9.77
CA GLN A 213 -15.28 13.23 8.31
C GLN A 213 -15.58 11.78 7.92
N ILE A 214 -16.22 11.63 6.76
CA ILE A 214 -16.47 10.34 6.15
C ILE A 214 -15.21 9.88 5.43
N ASN A 215 -14.77 8.65 5.73
CA ASN A 215 -13.49 8.16 5.26
C ASN A 215 -13.58 6.95 4.33
N ILE A 216 -14.75 6.31 4.28
CA ILE A 216 -14.97 5.11 3.51
C ILE A 216 -16.19 5.32 2.61
N MET A 217 -15.94 5.29 1.33
CA MET A 217 -16.97 5.26 0.31
C MET A 217 -17.34 3.80 0.06
N ALA A 218 -18.60 3.45 0.26
CA ALA A 218 -19.09 2.10 0.08
C ALA A 218 -20.17 2.06 -1.01
N TYR A 219 -20.01 1.15 -1.97
CA TYR A 219 -21.02 0.84 -2.96
C TYR A 219 -21.52 -0.58 -2.72
N ARG A 220 -22.75 -0.70 -2.21
CA ARG A 220 -23.34 -1.95 -1.75
C ARG A 220 -24.69 -2.17 -2.40
N LYS A 221 -24.91 -3.38 -2.95
CA LYS A 221 -26.20 -3.75 -3.58
C LYS A 221 -26.72 -2.68 -4.56
N GLY A 222 -25.82 -2.10 -5.36
CA GLY A 222 -26.18 -1.07 -6.34
C GLY A 222 -26.44 0.33 -5.74
N LYS A 223 -26.17 0.55 -4.45
CA LYS A 223 -26.39 1.85 -3.78
C LYS A 223 -25.12 2.38 -3.18
N TYR A 224 -24.90 3.68 -3.34
CA TYR A 224 -23.86 4.41 -2.64
C TYR A 224 -24.22 4.58 -1.16
N SER A 225 -23.24 4.43 -0.31
CA SER A 225 -23.34 4.73 1.12
C SER A 225 -21.95 5.12 1.63
N GLU A 226 -21.90 5.68 2.82
CA GLU A 226 -20.66 6.08 3.48
C GLU A 226 -20.61 5.45 4.86
N ILE A 227 -19.40 5.05 5.27
CA ILE A 227 -19.13 4.58 6.62
C ILE A 227 -18.29 5.65 7.30
N SER A 228 -18.85 6.30 8.30
CA SER A 228 -18.18 7.33 9.07
C SER A 228 -17.38 6.70 10.22
N LEU A 229 -16.09 6.90 10.21
CA LEU A 229 -15.22 6.58 11.33
C LEU A 229 -14.99 7.85 12.14
N LYS A 230 -15.18 7.76 13.45
CA LYS A 230 -14.90 8.89 14.35
C LYS A 230 -13.51 8.77 14.92
N SER A 231 -12.72 9.81 14.73
CA SER A 231 -11.43 9.98 15.39
C SER A 231 -11.35 11.38 16.03
N LYS A 232 -10.61 11.50 17.11
CA LYS A 232 -10.31 12.82 17.71
C LYS A 232 -9.13 13.52 17.03
N LYS A 233 -8.37 12.79 16.21
CA LYS A 233 -7.12 13.23 15.59
C LYS A 233 -7.07 12.69 14.16
N THR A 234 -6.29 13.35 13.31
CA THR A 234 -6.04 12.83 11.96
C THR A 234 -5.18 11.57 12.02
N GLU A 235 -5.70 10.47 11.53
CA GLU A 235 -5.04 9.17 11.47
C GLU A 235 -4.72 8.84 10.01
N TYR A 236 -3.56 8.26 9.76
CA TYR A 236 -3.14 7.82 8.44
C TYR A 236 -3.53 6.37 8.24
N LEU A 237 -4.18 6.07 7.13
CA LEU A 237 -4.47 4.70 6.74
C LEU A 237 -3.16 3.98 6.39
N LEU A 238 -2.87 2.89 7.09
CA LEU A 238 -1.79 1.98 6.77
C LEU A 238 -2.30 0.89 5.84
N ASP A 239 -3.25 0.10 6.31
CA ASP A 239 -3.82 -1.00 5.54
C ASP A 239 -5.28 -1.27 5.92
N SER A 240 -5.96 -2.05 5.09
CA SER A 240 -7.31 -2.52 5.35
C SER A 240 -7.56 -3.86 4.66
N HIS A 241 -8.38 -4.71 5.27
CA HIS A 241 -8.81 -5.97 4.69
C HIS A 241 -10.23 -6.34 5.14
N ILE A 242 -10.84 -7.26 4.41
CA ILE A 242 -12.17 -7.81 4.75
C ILE A 242 -12.04 -9.32 4.95
N LYS A 243 -12.53 -9.79 6.08
CA LYS A 243 -12.65 -11.22 6.39
C LYS A 243 -13.96 -11.45 7.16
N ASP A 244 -14.71 -12.47 6.78
CA ASP A 244 -15.94 -12.91 7.46
C ASP A 244 -16.93 -11.76 7.78
N ASN A 245 -17.19 -10.90 6.79
CA ASN A 245 -17.99 -9.68 6.92
C ASN A 245 -17.48 -8.65 7.94
N THR A 246 -16.27 -8.79 8.40
CA THR A 246 -15.59 -7.79 9.21
C THR A 246 -14.56 -7.06 8.37
N LEU A 247 -14.75 -5.75 8.26
CA LEU A 247 -13.76 -4.85 7.67
C LEU A 247 -12.82 -4.39 8.79
N THR A 248 -11.55 -4.74 8.66
CA THR A 248 -10.49 -4.27 9.54
C THR A 248 -9.73 -3.15 8.85
N ILE A 249 -9.53 -2.05 9.57
CA ILE A 249 -8.81 -0.88 9.09
C ILE A 249 -7.71 -0.58 10.08
N MET A 250 -6.49 -0.51 9.64
CA MET A 250 -5.33 -0.18 10.45
C MET A 250 -4.86 1.23 10.14
N CYS A 251 -4.74 2.02 11.18
CA CYS A 251 -4.33 3.42 11.10
C CYS A 251 -3.20 3.70 12.06
N VAL A 252 -2.44 4.74 11.76
CA VAL A 252 -1.42 5.29 12.64
C VAL A 252 -1.71 6.76 12.93
N PHE A 253 -1.49 7.15 14.17
CA PHE A 253 -1.34 8.55 14.56
C PHE A 253 0.14 8.81 14.84
N PRO A 254 0.84 9.57 13.97
CA PRO A 254 2.29 9.77 14.10
C PRO A 254 2.68 10.78 15.19
N GLY A 255 1.69 11.39 15.86
CA GLY A 255 1.90 12.55 16.73
C GLY A 255 1.85 13.87 15.96
N VAL A 256 1.63 14.96 16.65
CA VAL A 256 1.81 16.34 16.17
C VAL A 256 2.74 17.08 17.12
N TYR A 257 3.30 18.19 16.68
CA TYR A 257 4.15 19.03 17.51
C TYR A 257 3.45 19.32 18.86
N GLY A 258 4.05 18.88 19.97
CA GLY A 258 3.54 19.04 21.34
C GLY A 258 2.69 17.87 21.88
N ASP A 259 2.22 16.93 21.06
CA ASP A 259 1.55 15.71 21.50
C ASP A 259 2.36 14.48 21.09
N MET A 260 3.17 13.98 22.01
CA MET A 260 4.11 12.88 21.79
C MET A 260 3.45 11.48 21.79
N LYS A 261 2.13 11.38 22.01
CA LYS A 261 1.45 10.09 22.13
C LYS A 261 1.11 9.51 20.75
N LYS A 262 2.08 8.85 20.16
CA LYS A 262 1.91 8.07 18.93
C LYS A 262 1.16 6.77 19.23
N TYR A 263 0.32 6.30 18.30
CA TYR A 263 -0.38 5.03 18.45
C TYR A 263 -0.75 4.40 17.11
N LEU A 264 -0.91 3.08 17.14
CA LEU A 264 -1.67 2.33 16.16
C LEU A 264 -3.12 2.22 16.59
N LYS A 265 -4.01 2.22 15.64
CA LYS A 265 -5.43 2.02 15.89
C LYS A 265 -6.03 1.09 14.86
N TYR A 266 -6.74 0.12 15.36
CA TYR A 266 -7.56 -0.77 14.55
C TYR A 266 -9.01 -0.39 14.69
N TYR A 267 -9.71 -0.29 13.56
CA TYR A 267 -11.16 -0.24 13.52
C TYR A 267 -11.68 -1.56 12.97
N TYR A 268 -12.68 -2.11 13.63
CA TYR A 268 -13.40 -3.30 13.23
C TYR A 268 -14.83 -2.90 12.92
N VAL A 269 -15.19 -2.96 11.65
CA VAL A 269 -16.53 -2.60 11.18
C VAL A 269 -17.24 -3.89 10.77
N ASN A 270 -18.28 -4.23 11.49
CA ASN A 270 -19.18 -5.31 11.05
C ASN A 270 -20.01 -4.81 9.87
N LEU A 271 -19.82 -5.39 8.70
CA LEU A 271 -20.44 -4.92 7.47
C LEU A 271 -21.96 -5.16 7.44
N ASN A 272 -22.49 -6.09 8.24
CA ASN A 272 -23.92 -6.38 8.31
C ASN A 272 -24.64 -5.44 9.28
N THR A 273 -24.12 -5.33 10.50
CA THR A 273 -24.73 -4.55 11.58
C THR A 273 -24.31 -3.09 11.60
N LYS A 274 -23.23 -2.74 10.89
CA LYS A 274 -22.57 -1.41 10.91
C LYS A 274 -22.01 -1.01 12.28
N VAL A 275 -21.89 -1.95 13.19
CA VAL A 275 -21.22 -1.71 14.48
C VAL A 275 -19.72 -1.50 14.24
N ILE A 276 -19.18 -0.45 14.85
CA ILE A 276 -17.77 -0.08 14.77
C ILE A 276 -17.16 -0.20 16.15
N ASN A 277 -16.16 -1.07 16.26
CA ASN A 277 -15.30 -1.17 17.44
C ASN A 277 -13.90 -0.68 17.09
N SER A 278 -13.13 -0.25 18.10
CA SER A 278 -11.73 0.12 17.86
C SER A 278 -10.84 -0.26 19.03
N VAL A 279 -9.58 -0.60 18.70
CA VAL A 279 -8.50 -0.89 19.65
C VAL A 279 -7.37 0.07 19.38
N VAL A 280 -6.85 0.71 20.43
CA VAL A 280 -5.71 1.63 20.35
C VAL A 280 -4.51 0.98 21.03
N ILE A 281 -3.38 0.96 20.34
CA ILE A 281 -2.13 0.39 20.84
C ILE A 281 -1.10 1.52 20.90
N PRO A 282 -0.81 2.04 22.12
CA PRO A 282 0.20 3.09 22.29
C PRO A 282 1.60 2.57 21.94
N TYR A 283 2.42 3.38 21.29
CA TYR A 283 3.79 3.03 20.93
C TYR A 283 4.67 2.70 22.12
N GLU A 284 4.47 3.41 23.23
CA GLU A 284 5.19 3.15 24.47
C GLU A 284 5.08 1.70 24.95
N LYS A 285 3.90 1.08 24.75
CA LYS A 285 3.68 -0.34 25.07
C LYS A 285 4.45 -1.30 24.15
N MET A 286 4.87 -0.83 22.99
CA MET A 286 5.61 -1.61 22.01
C MET A 286 7.12 -1.35 22.07
N GLY A 287 7.56 -0.46 22.97
CA GLY A 287 8.98 -0.09 23.12
C GLY A 287 9.54 0.70 21.94
N TRP A 288 8.67 1.41 21.20
CA TRP A 288 9.03 2.11 19.96
C TRP A 288 9.09 3.62 20.18
N SER A 289 10.12 4.26 19.69
CA SER A 289 10.34 5.69 19.91
C SER A 289 10.12 6.55 18.66
N ASP A 290 10.54 6.09 17.49
CA ASP A 290 10.42 6.87 16.26
C ASP A 290 10.31 5.93 15.06
N VAL A 291 9.12 5.84 14.47
CA VAL A 291 8.78 4.71 13.64
C VAL A 291 8.10 5.17 12.37
N HIS A 292 8.59 4.68 11.25
CA HIS A 292 7.88 4.69 9.98
C HIS A 292 7.17 3.35 9.80
N PHE A 293 5.94 3.37 9.27
CA PHE A 293 5.16 2.15 9.12
C PHE A 293 4.83 1.89 7.68
N ASP A 294 5.00 0.66 7.29
CA ASP A 294 4.22 0.06 6.24
C ASP A 294 3.60 -1.25 6.74
N THR A 295 2.60 -1.76 6.06
CA THR A 295 1.87 -2.92 6.56
C THR A 295 1.44 -3.82 5.44
N TYR A 296 1.51 -5.10 5.72
CA TYR A 296 0.91 -6.13 4.91
C TYR A 296 -0.03 -6.97 5.78
N SER A 297 -1.28 -7.07 5.38
CA SER A 297 -2.30 -7.81 6.14
C SER A 297 -2.67 -9.12 5.46
N THR A 298 -2.52 -10.22 6.19
CA THR A 298 -2.95 -11.56 5.78
C THR A 298 -4.12 -12.04 6.63
N GLY A 299 -5.26 -11.35 6.57
CA GLY A 299 -6.45 -11.76 7.31
C GLY A 299 -6.47 -11.36 8.78
N SER A 300 -6.37 -12.28 9.73
CA SER A 300 -6.48 -11.99 11.18
C SER A 300 -5.19 -11.48 11.83
N LEU A 301 -4.09 -11.54 11.12
CA LEU A 301 -2.78 -11.09 11.57
C LEU A 301 -2.29 -10.00 10.61
N SER A 302 -1.72 -8.96 11.18
CA SER A 302 -1.11 -7.89 10.40
C SER A 302 0.38 -7.86 10.66
N TRP A 303 1.19 -7.92 9.62
CA TRP A 303 2.60 -7.61 9.71
C TRP A 303 2.76 -6.09 9.72
N ILE A 304 3.42 -5.60 10.73
CA ILE A 304 3.80 -4.19 10.82
C ILE A 304 5.30 -4.10 10.67
N ILE A 305 5.70 -3.25 9.76
CA ILE A 305 7.09 -2.96 9.48
C ILE A 305 7.44 -1.68 10.22
N ILE A 306 8.48 -1.75 11.04
CA ILE A 306 8.89 -0.68 11.92
C ILE A 306 10.33 -0.35 11.59
N GLU A 307 10.57 0.83 11.04
CA GLU A 307 11.92 1.37 10.89
C GLU A 307 12.33 2.07 12.18
N ASP A 308 13.33 1.56 12.87
CA ASP A 308 14.00 2.28 13.94
C ASP A 308 15.10 3.15 13.35
N LYS A 309 14.83 4.44 13.21
CA LYS A 309 15.78 5.41 12.64
C LYS A 309 17.08 5.59 13.43
N LYS A 310 17.07 5.26 14.74
CA LYS A 310 18.27 5.34 15.59
C LYS A 310 19.21 4.21 15.33
N THR A 311 18.70 3.00 15.28
CA THR A 311 19.49 1.77 15.11
C THR A 311 19.64 1.40 13.64
N LYS A 312 18.92 2.06 12.73
CA LYS A 312 18.80 1.70 11.31
C LYS A 312 18.39 0.25 11.11
N THR A 313 17.55 -0.25 12.00
CA THR A 313 17.02 -1.61 11.93
C THR A 313 15.57 -1.58 11.54
N LEU A 314 15.15 -2.51 10.70
CA LEU A 314 13.75 -2.85 10.47
C LEU A 314 13.34 -3.91 11.48
N LYS A 315 12.19 -3.70 12.08
CA LYS A 315 11.52 -4.71 12.89
C LYS A 315 10.22 -5.08 12.22
N TYR A 316 10.00 -6.36 12.03
CA TYR A 316 8.71 -6.89 11.64
C TYR A 316 8.01 -7.38 12.89
N ALA A 317 6.84 -6.88 13.14
CA ALA A 317 6.00 -7.34 14.22
C ALA A 317 4.73 -7.97 13.63
N LEU A 318 4.48 -9.23 13.98
CA LEU A 318 3.21 -9.87 13.70
C LEU A 318 2.26 -9.55 14.84
N ILE A 319 1.23 -8.76 14.55
CA ILE A 319 0.26 -8.28 15.55
C ILE A 319 -1.10 -8.92 15.26
N ASP A 320 -1.71 -9.47 16.30
CA ASP A 320 -3.09 -9.95 16.23
C ASP A 320 -4.11 -8.82 16.44
N GLN A 321 -5.38 -9.15 16.31
CA GLN A 321 -6.49 -8.21 16.47
C GLN A 321 -6.62 -7.63 17.89
N SER A 322 -6.00 -8.24 18.89
CA SER A 322 -5.95 -7.70 20.26
C SER A 322 -4.78 -6.74 20.48
N GLY A 323 -3.91 -6.58 19.49
CA GLY A 323 -2.68 -5.80 19.59
C GLY A 323 -1.53 -6.55 20.25
N LYS A 324 -1.67 -7.87 20.42
CA LYS A 324 -0.60 -8.70 20.98
C LYS A 324 0.41 -9.00 19.88
N ILE A 325 1.66 -8.68 20.15
CA ILE A 325 2.78 -9.04 19.29
C ILE A 325 3.05 -10.53 19.49
N SER A 326 2.84 -11.32 18.45
CA SER A 326 3.06 -12.76 18.47
C SER A 326 4.46 -13.14 18.00
N LYS A 327 5.08 -12.33 17.14
CA LYS A 327 6.42 -12.55 16.60
C LYS A 327 7.09 -11.22 16.28
N THR A 328 8.38 -11.10 16.55
CA THR A 328 9.20 -9.96 16.13
C THR A 328 10.42 -10.50 15.39
N LEU A 329 10.69 -9.96 14.22
CA LEU A 329 11.89 -10.23 13.44
C LEU A 329 12.67 -8.92 13.35
N ASN A 330 13.97 -8.96 13.72
CA ASN A 330 14.85 -7.82 13.59
C ASN A 330 15.62 -7.92 12.27
N TYR A 331 15.83 -6.79 11.65
CA TYR A 331 16.40 -6.67 10.33
C TYR A 331 17.42 -5.53 10.25
N ASP A 332 18.56 -5.76 9.64
CA ASP A 332 19.59 -4.72 9.50
C ASP A 332 19.46 -4.01 8.14
N LEU A 333 19.13 -2.71 8.18
CA LEU A 333 18.91 -1.86 7.01
C LEU A 333 20.21 -1.32 6.40
N ASN A 334 21.34 -1.99 6.58
CA ASN A 334 22.65 -1.42 6.26
C ASN A 334 22.84 -0.77 4.87
N ASN A 335 21.79 -0.63 4.04
CA ASN A 335 21.95 -0.08 2.69
C ASN A 335 20.73 0.62 2.05
N GLY A 336 19.85 1.26 2.79
CA GLY A 336 18.70 1.91 2.10
C GLY A 336 18.36 3.31 2.61
N ASN A 337 18.66 4.33 1.82
CA ASN A 337 18.17 5.72 2.03
C ASN A 337 16.76 5.93 1.41
N GLY A 338 15.88 4.96 1.44
CA GLY A 338 14.59 5.03 0.74
C GLY A 338 13.41 5.36 1.64
N TYR A 339 12.79 6.53 1.45
CA TYR A 339 11.55 6.94 2.12
C TYR A 339 10.28 6.25 1.57
N TRP A 340 10.41 5.41 0.54
CA TRP A 340 9.28 4.78 -0.16
C TRP A 340 9.61 3.31 -0.38
N GLU A 341 9.14 2.46 0.50
CA GLU A 341 9.39 1.03 0.44
C GLU A 341 8.07 0.28 0.27
N ASN A 342 8.07 -0.66 -0.67
CA ASN A 342 6.97 -1.59 -0.88
C ASN A 342 7.38 -2.96 -0.37
N TYR A 343 6.50 -3.59 0.42
CA TYR A 343 6.76 -4.89 1.03
C TYR A 343 5.67 -5.87 0.68
N ILE A 344 6.07 -7.09 0.38
CA ILE A 344 5.16 -8.22 0.22
C ILE A 344 5.70 -9.39 1.01
N ILE A 345 4.83 -10.06 1.77
CA ILE A 345 5.16 -11.29 2.45
C ILE A 345 4.31 -12.40 1.84
N ASP A 346 4.96 -13.38 1.23
CA ASP A 346 4.33 -14.55 0.67
C ASP A 346 5.17 -15.80 0.90
N ASN A 347 4.51 -16.94 1.19
CA ASN A 347 5.14 -18.27 1.32
C ASN A 347 6.39 -18.32 2.22
N GLY A 348 6.44 -17.51 3.30
CA GLY A 348 7.58 -17.45 4.20
C GLY A 348 8.76 -16.66 3.65
N MET A 349 8.54 -15.87 2.61
CA MET A 349 9.49 -14.93 2.04
C MET A 349 8.97 -13.50 2.16
N LEU A 350 9.88 -12.58 2.36
CA LEU A 350 9.64 -11.14 2.35
C LEU A 350 10.35 -10.51 1.18
N LEU A 351 9.59 -9.84 0.36
CA LEU A 351 10.09 -8.98 -0.70
C LEU A 351 10.09 -7.54 -0.22
N ASN A 352 11.22 -6.87 -0.35
CA ASN A 352 11.37 -5.44 -0.13
C ASN A 352 11.81 -4.78 -1.43
N ALA A 353 11.07 -3.80 -1.90
CA ALA A 353 11.43 -2.99 -3.05
C ALA A 353 11.45 -1.51 -2.65
N ASN A 354 12.61 -0.88 -2.74
CA ASN A 354 12.84 0.53 -2.48
C ASN A 354 13.31 1.28 -3.73
N SER A 355 13.63 2.56 -3.59
CA SER A 355 14.08 3.40 -4.70
C SER A 355 15.36 2.93 -5.42
N SER A 356 16.11 2.01 -4.86
CA SER A 356 17.40 1.61 -5.42
C SER A 356 17.54 0.11 -5.68
N SER A 357 16.74 -0.71 -5.04
CA SER A 357 16.90 -2.17 -5.11
C SER A 357 15.63 -2.92 -4.76
N ILE A 358 15.60 -4.15 -5.22
CA ILE A 358 14.67 -5.18 -4.78
C ILE A 358 15.45 -6.26 -4.03
N THR A 359 14.95 -6.69 -2.91
CA THR A 359 15.62 -7.68 -2.06
C THR A 359 14.62 -8.72 -1.58
N LEU A 360 14.99 -9.98 -1.71
CA LEU A 360 14.22 -11.12 -1.25
C LEU A 360 14.87 -11.72 -0.02
N TYR A 361 14.09 -11.93 1.02
CA TYR A 361 14.53 -12.45 2.29
C TYR A 361 13.74 -13.68 2.68
N LYS A 362 14.38 -14.64 3.31
CA LYS A 362 13.72 -15.78 3.92
C LYS A 362 13.18 -15.37 5.29
N VAL A 363 11.89 -15.51 5.49
CA VAL A 363 11.25 -15.33 6.79
C VAL A 363 11.01 -16.73 7.36
N GLU A 364 11.76 -17.13 8.38
CA GLU A 364 11.52 -18.41 9.03
C GLU A 364 10.10 -18.46 9.63
N LYS A 365 9.47 -19.61 9.43
CA LYS A 365 8.11 -19.89 9.93
C LYS A 365 8.04 -19.98 11.45
#